data_7b0ecea59a3dcddaee43b171862bf2db
#
_entry.id   7b0ecea59a3dcddaee43b171862bf2db
#
_cell.length_a   1.000
_cell.length_b   1.000
_cell.length_c   1.000
_cell.angle_alpha   90.00
_cell.angle_beta   90.00
_cell.angle_gamma   90.00
#
_symmetry.space_group_name_H-M   'P 1'
#
loop_
_entity.id
_entity.type
_entity.pdbx_description
1 polymer ?
#
loop_
_entity_poly.entity_id
_entity_poly.type
_entity_poly.pdbx_seq_one_letter_code
_entity_poly.pdbx_strand_id
1 'polypeptide(L)'
;IMPKVDKSIVGIHNKEAVINTIRDNSPIFRAEIARLTGLSIPTVMKITDEFKESGLIYESGKRTSEVGKPPKLLSFVPDAKYIIGVDVGTTHVGAVLMDLSARILLREWVPTHDGHAFPQVLEQTIQCIQKILDASSEYAGKILGIGVGVPGLISVETGKIILSPAIGWHEGNFLVPLKERFRLPVVVDNVVRAMAMGELWFGAGRGLENFFCVGLGYGIGSSIVIGKQIYSGSTGTSGEFGHMTIDKSGPLCDCGCYGCLEAIASANAISKQARFAISNGANSMMFDIIHGNLNDINAKVVFDAAKAGDSLA
;
A
#
# COMPACT_ATOMS: atom_id res chain seq x y z
N ILE A 1 -8.89 -19.28 31.39
CA ILE A 1 -10.21 -18.70 31.02
C ILE A 1 -10.02 -18.16 29.62
N MET A 2 -10.59 -18.83 28.59
CA MET A 2 -10.60 -18.30 27.23
C MET A 2 -11.39 -17.00 27.22
N PRO A 3 -10.86 -15.91 26.63
CA PRO A 3 -11.61 -14.66 26.50
C PRO A 3 -12.88 -14.93 25.67
N LYS A 4 -14.02 -14.40 26.12
CA LYS A 4 -15.27 -14.44 25.34
C LYS A 4 -14.99 -13.76 24.01
N VAL A 5 -15.04 -14.52 22.92
CA VAL A 5 -14.92 -13.96 21.56
C VAL A 5 -16.10 -13.02 21.36
N ASP A 6 -15.82 -11.75 21.12
CA ASP A 6 -16.84 -10.74 20.88
C ASP A 6 -17.60 -11.10 19.58
N LYS A 7 -18.91 -11.26 19.71
CA LYS A 7 -19.79 -11.61 18.58
C LYS A 7 -19.74 -10.57 17.44
N SER A 8 -19.38 -9.33 17.75
CA SER A 8 -19.22 -8.26 16.76
C SER A 8 -17.99 -8.51 15.88
N ILE A 9 -16.87 -8.94 16.47
CA ILE A 9 -15.63 -9.28 15.77
C ILE A 9 -15.83 -10.47 14.84
N VAL A 10 -16.49 -11.54 15.34
CA VAL A 10 -16.84 -12.70 14.49
C VAL A 10 -17.74 -12.27 13.31
N GLY A 11 -18.67 -11.36 13.54
CA GLY A 11 -19.53 -10.84 12.48
C GLY A 11 -18.75 -10.11 11.39
N ILE A 12 -17.76 -9.30 11.76
CA ILE A 12 -16.87 -8.59 10.83
C ILE A 12 -16.05 -9.59 10.00
N HIS A 13 -15.37 -10.52 10.63
CA HIS A 13 -14.57 -11.54 9.93
C HIS A 13 -15.41 -12.39 8.96
N ASN A 14 -16.63 -12.75 9.34
CA ASN A 14 -17.52 -13.48 8.45
C ASN A 14 -17.90 -12.65 7.21
N LYS A 15 -18.18 -11.34 7.38
CA LYS A 15 -18.46 -10.43 6.27
C LYS A 15 -17.26 -10.27 5.36
N GLU A 16 -16.07 -10.09 5.91
CA GLU A 16 -14.82 -10.04 5.15
C GLU A 16 -14.58 -11.31 4.34
N ALA A 17 -14.73 -12.49 4.96
CA ALA A 17 -14.58 -13.76 4.27
C ALA A 17 -15.55 -13.91 3.10
N VAL A 18 -16.82 -13.54 3.30
CA VAL A 18 -17.86 -13.64 2.27
C VAL A 18 -17.61 -12.65 1.13
N ILE A 19 -17.33 -11.36 1.41
CA ILE A 19 -17.14 -10.36 0.35
C ILE A 19 -15.86 -10.64 -0.46
N ASN A 20 -14.78 -11.05 0.20
CA ASN A 20 -13.55 -11.43 -0.48
C ASN A 20 -13.75 -12.66 -1.37
N THR A 21 -14.49 -13.67 -0.89
CA THR A 21 -14.83 -14.85 -1.68
C THR A 21 -15.65 -14.48 -2.93
N ILE A 22 -16.63 -13.57 -2.79
CA ILE A 22 -17.41 -13.09 -3.93
C ILE A 22 -16.53 -12.29 -4.90
N ARG A 23 -15.72 -11.35 -4.41
CA ARG A 23 -14.83 -10.55 -5.26
C ARG A 23 -13.90 -11.43 -6.09
N ASP A 24 -13.30 -12.44 -5.47
CA ASP A 24 -12.26 -13.26 -6.10
C ASP A 24 -12.83 -14.34 -7.04
N ASN A 25 -14.09 -14.73 -6.87
CA ASN A 25 -14.72 -15.83 -7.61
C ASN A 25 -16.03 -15.44 -8.35
N SER A 26 -16.29 -14.14 -8.50
CA SER A 26 -17.50 -13.62 -9.16
C SER A 26 -17.55 -14.00 -10.65
N PRO A 27 -18.70 -14.50 -11.15
CA PRO A 27 -19.97 -14.77 -10.47
C PRO A 27 -19.99 -16.12 -9.73
N ILE A 28 -20.59 -16.18 -8.53
CA ILE A 28 -20.54 -17.32 -7.63
C ILE A 28 -21.90 -17.63 -6.98
N PHE A 29 -22.14 -18.91 -6.61
CA PHE A 29 -23.35 -19.32 -5.90
C PHE A 29 -23.16 -19.26 -4.38
N ARG A 30 -24.27 -18.97 -3.63
CA ARG A 30 -24.25 -18.97 -2.15
C ARG A 30 -23.75 -20.30 -1.53
N ALA A 31 -24.11 -21.41 -2.13
CA ALA A 31 -23.66 -22.74 -1.67
C ALA A 31 -22.11 -22.89 -1.81
N GLU A 32 -21.55 -22.32 -2.85
CA GLU A 32 -20.09 -22.34 -3.06
C GLU A 32 -19.36 -21.38 -2.11
N ILE A 33 -19.96 -20.19 -1.86
CA ILE A 33 -19.44 -19.27 -0.82
C ILE A 33 -19.43 -19.99 0.54
N ALA A 34 -20.51 -20.69 0.91
CA ALA A 34 -20.59 -21.44 2.16
C ALA A 34 -19.48 -22.51 2.24
N ARG A 35 -19.24 -23.24 1.15
CA ARG A 35 -18.18 -24.26 1.07
C ARG A 35 -16.78 -23.65 1.23
N LEU A 36 -16.49 -22.52 0.55
CA LEU A 36 -15.18 -21.89 0.56
C LEU A 36 -14.87 -21.18 1.88
N THR A 37 -15.91 -20.61 2.53
CA THR A 37 -15.73 -19.87 3.80
C THR A 37 -15.90 -20.74 5.04
N GLY A 38 -16.44 -21.97 4.91
CA GLY A 38 -16.82 -22.82 6.04
C GLY A 38 -18.05 -22.32 6.82
N LEU A 39 -18.73 -21.27 6.34
CA LEU A 39 -19.89 -20.70 7.00
C LEU A 39 -21.17 -21.47 6.64
N SER A 40 -22.17 -21.43 7.55
CA SER A 40 -23.47 -22.01 7.26
C SER A 40 -24.21 -21.24 6.14
N ILE A 41 -25.01 -21.95 5.33
CA ILE A 41 -25.84 -21.31 4.27
C ILE A 41 -26.72 -20.18 4.82
N PRO A 42 -27.42 -20.32 5.97
CA PRO A 42 -28.17 -19.19 6.54
C PRO A 42 -27.32 -17.96 6.85
N THR A 43 -26.07 -18.16 7.36
CA THR A 43 -25.15 -17.06 7.61
C THR A 43 -24.74 -16.37 6.32
N VAL A 44 -24.38 -17.13 5.28
CA VAL A 44 -24.04 -16.60 3.97
C VAL A 44 -25.24 -15.85 3.34
N MET A 45 -26.45 -16.41 3.45
CA MET A 45 -27.65 -15.73 2.95
C MET A 45 -27.85 -14.37 3.60
N LYS A 46 -27.80 -14.30 4.93
CA LYS A 46 -27.94 -13.03 5.65
C LYS A 46 -26.92 -12.00 5.20
N ILE A 47 -25.63 -12.39 5.15
CA ILE A 47 -24.52 -11.48 4.75
C ILE A 47 -24.66 -11.03 3.29
N THR A 48 -25.00 -11.95 2.38
CA THR A 48 -25.17 -11.60 0.96
C THR A 48 -26.43 -10.74 0.72
N ASP A 49 -27.47 -10.87 1.51
CA ASP A 49 -28.62 -9.98 1.41
C ASP A 49 -28.27 -8.56 1.89
N GLU A 50 -27.52 -8.40 2.98
CA GLU A 50 -26.97 -7.10 3.42
C GLU A 50 -26.08 -6.46 2.33
N PHE A 51 -25.21 -7.25 1.67
CA PHE A 51 -24.36 -6.73 0.59
C PHE A 51 -25.15 -6.36 -0.67
N LYS A 52 -26.22 -7.07 -0.96
CA LYS A 52 -27.13 -6.72 -2.06
C LYS A 52 -27.89 -5.42 -1.78
N GLU A 53 -28.39 -5.23 -0.56
CA GLU A 53 -29.04 -4.00 -0.13
C GLU A 53 -28.10 -2.79 -0.18
N SER A 54 -26.82 -2.99 0.16
CA SER A 54 -25.78 -1.94 0.05
C SER A 54 -25.25 -1.71 -1.38
N GLY A 55 -25.70 -2.50 -2.37
CA GLY A 55 -25.26 -2.40 -3.75
C GLY A 55 -23.87 -2.96 -4.04
N LEU A 56 -23.20 -3.62 -3.09
CA LEU A 56 -21.88 -4.22 -3.27
C LEU A 56 -21.90 -5.47 -4.16
N ILE A 57 -23.04 -6.13 -4.25
CA ILE A 57 -23.28 -7.30 -5.11
C ILE A 57 -24.64 -7.23 -5.76
N TYR A 58 -24.81 -7.95 -6.87
CA TYR A 58 -26.09 -8.13 -7.53
C TYR A 58 -26.31 -9.57 -8.00
N GLU A 59 -27.54 -9.92 -8.32
CA GLU A 59 -27.89 -11.23 -8.89
C GLU A 59 -27.72 -11.19 -10.42
N SER A 60 -26.68 -11.87 -10.95
CA SER A 60 -26.26 -11.75 -12.35
C SER A 60 -26.77 -12.84 -13.28
N GLY A 61 -27.38 -13.90 -12.78
CA GLY A 61 -27.88 -15.01 -13.61
C GLY A 61 -28.54 -16.11 -12.80
N LYS A 62 -29.04 -17.10 -13.54
CA LYS A 62 -29.65 -18.31 -12.97
C LYS A 62 -29.02 -19.53 -13.67
N ARG A 63 -28.74 -20.57 -12.92
CA ARG A 63 -28.45 -21.88 -13.50
C ARG A 63 -29.79 -22.53 -13.91
N THR A 64 -29.87 -23.13 -15.09
CA THR A 64 -30.98 -24.01 -15.44
C THR A 64 -31.08 -25.15 -14.43
N SER A 65 -32.22 -25.30 -13.76
CA SER A 65 -32.49 -26.38 -12.81
C SER A 65 -33.69 -27.15 -13.29
N GLU A 66 -33.58 -28.45 -13.38
CA GLU A 66 -34.68 -29.33 -13.74
C GLU A 66 -35.69 -29.53 -12.59
N VAL A 67 -35.26 -29.26 -11.34
CA VAL A 67 -36.06 -29.41 -10.12
C VAL A 67 -35.81 -28.25 -9.16
N GLY A 68 -36.89 -27.52 -8.79
CA GLY A 68 -36.84 -26.45 -7.79
C GLY A 68 -36.53 -25.07 -8.36
N LYS A 69 -36.51 -24.04 -7.47
CA LYS A 69 -36.15 -22.67 -7.84
C LYS A 69 -34.66 -22.61 -8.21
N PRO A 70 -34.30 -22.19 -9.42
CA PRO A 70 -32.88 -22.18 -9.84
C PRO A 70 -32.07 -21.29 -8.94
N PRO A 71 -30.84 -21.74 -8.53
CA PRO A 71 -29.95 -20.93 -7.72
C PRO A 71 -29.49 -19.70 -8.50
N LYS A 72 -29.39 -18.58 -7.79
CA LYS A 72 -28.97 -17.29 -8.36
C LYS A 72 -27.47 -17.09 -8.19
N LEU A 73 -26.81 -16.68 -9.25
CA LEU A 73 -25.42 -16.22 -9.23
C LEU A 73 -25.34 -14.82 -8.61
N LEU A 74 -24.32 -14.61 -7.81
CA LEU A 74 -23.99 -13.32 -7.21
C LEU A 74 -22.74 -12.78 -7.89
N SER A 75 -22.78 -11.52 -8.27
CA SER A 75 -21.65 -10.81 -8.86
C SER A 75 -21.27 -9.60 -8.03
N PHE A 76 -19.98 -9.36 -7.91
CA PHE A 76 -19.40 -8.20 -7.26
C PHE A 76 -19.61 -6.94 -8.12
N VAL A 77 -19.80 -5.78 -7.47
CA VAL A 77 -19.96 -4.47 -8.12
C VAL A 77 -18.77 -3.59 -7.78
N PRO A 78 -17.71 -3.56 -8.60
CA PRO A 78 -16.48 -2.82 -8.30
C PRO A 78 -16.70 -1.32 -8.10
N ASP A 79 -17.61 -0.71 -8.88
CA ASP A 79 -17.91 0.72 -8.89
C ASP A 79 -19.05 1.12 -7.93
N ALA A 80 -19.45 0.20 -7.04
CA ALA A 80 -20.40 0.51 -5.98
C ALA A 80 -19.87 1.56 -5.01
N LYS A 81 -18.56 1.53 -4.75
CA LYS A 81 -17.85 2.43 -3.85
C LYS A 81 -16.45 2.70 -4.37
N TYR A 82 -15.83 3.77 -3.84
CA TYR A 82 -14.51 4.25 -4.22
C TYR A 82 -13.65 4.50 -2.99
N ILE A 83 -12.34 4.50 -3.17
CA ILE A 83 -11.33 4.76 -2.12
C ILE A 83 -10.32 5.75 -2.69
N ILE A 84 -9.86 6.69 -1.86
CA ILE A 84 -8.70 7.51 -2.16
C ILE A 84 -7.49 6.85 -1.52
N GLY A 85 -6.51 6.46 -2.35
CA GLY A 85 -5.20 5.99 -1.91
C GLY A 85 -4.19 7.12 -2.03
N VAL A 86 -3.35 7.31 -1.00
CA VAL A 86 -2.30 8.33 -0.97
C VAL A 86 -0.97 7.67 -0.67
N ASP A 87 0.04 8.03 -1.47
CA ASP A 87 1.43 7.65 -1.27
C ASP A 87 2.24 8.91 -0.93
N VAL A 88 2.81 8.92 0.28
CA VAL A 88 3.70 9.99 0.74
C VAL A 88 5.13 9.45 0.71
N GLY A 89 5.90 9.87 -0.28
CA GLY A 89 7.26 9.40 -0.48
C GLY A 89 8.31 10.50 -0.32
N THR A 90 9.58 10.08 -0.33
CA THR A 90 10.74 10.99 -0.30
C THR A 90 10.88 11.83 -1.56
N THR A 91 10.35 11.37 -2.69
CA THR A 91 10.50 12.01 -4.00
C THR A 91 9.19 12.59 -4.52
N HIS A 92 8.06 12.10 -4.07
CA HIS A 92 6.75 12.52 -4.53
C HIS A 92 5.68 12.30 -3.46
N VAL A 93 4.61 13.08 -3.56
CA VAL A 93 3.32 12.86 -2.92
C VAL A 93 2.30 12.59 -4.00
N GLY A 94 1.59 11.49 -3.92
CA GLY A 94 0.60 11.10 -4.90
C GLY A 94 -0.73 10.72 -4.29
N ALA A 95 -1.83 10.99 -4.98
CA ALA A 95 -3.15 10.54 -4.62
C ALA A 95 -3.85 9.90 -5.83
N VAL A 96 -4.64 8.87 -5.60
CA VAL A 96 -5.45 8.20 -6.62
C VAL A 96 -6.87 8.00 -6.14
N LEU A 97 -7.85 8.11 -7.05
CA LEU A 97 -9.19 7.57 -6.85
C LEU A 97 -9.25 6.20 -7.51
N MET A 98 -9.69 5.20 -6.78
CA MET A 98 -9.86 3.84 -7.30
C MET A 98 -11.21 3.25 -6.90
N ASP A 99 -11.72 2.32 -7.73
CA ASP A 99 -12.85 1.48 -7.39
C ASP A 99 -12.44 0.28 -6.50
N LEU A 100 -13.40 -0.54 -6.09
CA LEU A 100 -13.14 -1.69 -5.21
C LEU A 100 -12.40 -2.86 -5.90
N SER A 101 -12.12 -2.78 -7.19
CA SER A 101 -11.23 -3.70 -7.93
C SER A 101 -9.81 -3.15 -8.11
N ALA A 102 -9.49 -2.03 -7.47
CA ALA A 102 -8.25 -1.28 -7.61
C ALA A 102 -8.00 -0.69 -9.02
N ARG A 103 -9.06 -0.54 -9.85
CA ARG A 103 -8.96 0.23 -11.08
C ARG A 103 -8.86 1.71 -10.73
N ILE A 104 -7.76 2.33 -11.15
CA ILE A 104 -7.51 3.75 -10.92
C ILE A 104 -8.30 4.57 -11.93
N LEU A 105 -9.10 5.52 -11.43
CA LEU A 105 -9.91 6.45 -12.22
C LEU A 105 -9.22 7.80 -12.38
N LEU A 106 -8.66 8.33 -11.30
CA LEU A 106 -7.98 9.62 -11.26
C LEU A 106 -6.63 9.49 -10.58
N ARG A 107 -5.68 10.34 -10.96
CA ARG A 107 -4.34 10.45 -10.37
C ARG A 107 -3.94 11.90 -10.22
N GLU A 108 -3.31 12.22 -9.11
CA GLU A 108 -2.62 13.47 -8.87
C GLU A 108 -1.24 13.18 -8.28
N TRP A 109 -0.19 13.83 -8.81
CA TRP A 109 1.20 13.65 -8.37
C TRP A 109 1.91 14.98 -8.33
N VAL A 110 2.69 15.21 -7.26
CA VAL A 110 3.57 16.35 -7.13
C VAL A 110 4.92 15.89 -6.56
N PRO A 111 6.04 16.53 -6.92
CA PRO A 111 7.30 16.32 -6.22
C PRO A 111 7.14 16.64 -4.73
N THR A 112 7.76 15.83 -3.85
CA THR A 112 7.78 16.13 -2.42
C THR A 112 8.53 17.45 -2.19
N HIS A 113 8.02 18.27 -1.28
CA HIS A 113 8.61 19.56 -0.94
C HIS A 113 10.09 19.43 -0.56
N ASP A 114 10.92 20.29 -1.11
CA ASP A 114 12.35 20.36 -0.79
C ASP A 114 12.55 20.57 0.72
N GLY A 115 13.52 19.84 1.30
CA GLY A 115 13.77 19.84 2.74
C GLY A 115 12.79 19.01 3.57
N HIS A 116 11.75 18.42 2.96
CA HIS A 116 10.86 17.43 3.57
C HIS A 116 10.19 17.87 4.89
N ALA A 117 10.01 19.16 5.13
CA ALA A 117 9.38 19.61 6.36
C ALA A 117 7.95 19.08 6.46
N PHE A 118 7.60 18.44 7.60
CA PHE A 118 6.35 17.73 7.79
C PHE A 118 5.09 18.59 7.47
N PRO A 119 5.00 19.88 7.94
CA PRO A 119 3.83 20.70 7.65
C PRO A 119 3.61 20.95 6.15
N GLN A 120 4.69 21.13 5.37
CA GLN A 120 4.61 21.37 3.92
C GLN A 120 4.19 20.10 3.18
N VAL A 121 4.70 18.94 3.57
CA VAL A 121 4.32 17.66 2.96
C VAL A 121 2.88 17.28 3.33
N LEU A 122 2.44 17.57 4.56
CA LEU A 122 1.03 17.42 4.95
C LEU A 122 0.12 18.32 4.09
N GLU A 123 0.49 19.56 3.88
CA GLU A 123 -0.29 20.48 3.03
C GLU A 123 -0.33 20.01 1.57
N GLN A 124 0.79 19.54 1.01
CA GLN A 124 0.80 18.90 -0.32
C GLN A 124 -0.13 17.70 -0.40
N THR A 125 -0.13 16.88 0.66
CA THR A 125 -1.03 15.71 0.76
C THR A 125 -2.50 16.15 0.74
N ILE A 126 -2.84 17.17 1.52
CA ILE A 126 -4.20 17.75 1.55
C ILE A 126 -4.59 18.27 0.15
N GLN A 127 -3.68 18.99 -0.53
CA GLN A 127 -3.94 19.53 -1.86
C GLN A 127 -4.14 18.44 -2.91
N CYS A 128 -3.33 17.35 -2.89
CA CYS A 128 -3.52 16.22 -3.79
C CYS A 128 -4.89 15.54 -3.58
N ILE A 129 -5.28 15.30 -2.32
CA ILE A 129 -6.59 14.74 -2.00
C ILE A 129 -7.71 15.68 -2.44
N GLN A 130 -7.58 17.00 -2.20
CA GLN A 130 -8.59 17.99 -2.57
C GLN A 130 -8.81 18.01 -4.09
N LYS A 131 -7.74 17.99 -4.89
CA LYS A 131 -7.83 17.94 -6.35
C LYS A 131 -8.56 16.67 -6.84
N ILE A 132 -8.27 15.52 -6.22
CA ILE A 132 -8.99 14.27 -6.53
C ILE A 132 -10.47 14.42 -6.21
N LEU A 133 -10.83 14.98 -5.05
CA LEU A 133 -12.24 15.19 -4.65
C LEU A 133 -12.97 16.18 -5.58
N ASP A 134 -12.31 17.26 -5.95
CA ASP A 134 -12.88 18.28 -6.86
C ASP A 134 -13.16 17.68 -8.25
N ALA A 135 -12.24 16.85 -8.76
CA ALA A 135 -12.37 16.16 -10.04
C ALA A 135 -13.34 14.97 -9.99
N SER A 136 -13.77 14.52 -8.80
CA SER A 136 -14.60 13.34 -8.59
C SER A 136 -15.94 13.64 -7.92
N SER A 137 -16.48 14.82 -8.11
CA SER A 137 -17.74 15.26 -7.49
C SER A 137 -18.92 14.31 -7.74
N GLU A 138 -18.96 13.64 -8.89
CA GLU A 138 -19.96 12.62 -9.23
C GLU A 138 -19.90 11.37 -8.33
N TYR A 139 -18.74 11.10 -7.69
CA TYR A 139 -18.52 9.96 -6.80
C TYR A 139 -18.55 10.32 -5.31
N ALA A 140 -18.74 11.61 -4.95
CA ALA A 140 -18.60 12.11 -3.58
C ALA A 140 -19.36 11.27 -2.53
N GLY A 141 -20.63 10.91 -2.81
CA GLY A 141 -21.46 10.08 -1.92
C GLY A 141 -21.08 8.58 -1.87
N LYS A 142 -20.12 8.16 -2.70
CA LYS A 142 -19.66 6.77 -2.80
C LYS A 142 -18.24 6.55 -2.29
N ILE A 143 -17.51 7.60 -1.91
CA ILE A 143 -16.14 7.49 -1.38
C ILE A 143 -16.20 6.95 0.05
N LEU A 144 -15.57 5.79 0.30
CA LEU A 144 -15.56 5.11 1.60
C LEU A 144 -14.58 5.76 2.57
N GLY A 145 -13.45 6.26 2.08
CA GLY A 145 -12.40 6.82 2.93
C GLY A 145 -11.09 7.03 2.20
N ILE A 146 -10.08 7.39 2.98
CA ILE A 146 -8.73 7.73 2.53
C ILE A 146 -7.74 6.78 3.21
N GLY A 147 -6.93 6.08 2.43
CA GLY A 147 -5.78 5.31 2.92
C GLY A 147 -4.49 6.04 2.59
N VAL A 148 -3.62 6.24 3.57
CA VAL A 148 -2.34 6.94 3.41
C VAL A 148 -1.19 6.01 3.76
N GLY A 149 -0.32 5.76 2.79
CA GLY A 149 0.97 5.09 2.97
C GLY A 149 2.06 6.12 3.22
N VAL A 150 2.79 5.97 4.34
CA VAL A 150 3.93 6.84 4.67
C VAL A 150 5.17 6.02 5.01
N PRO A 151 6.38 6.50 4.74
CA PRO A 151 7.60 5.77 5.12
C PRO A 151 7.83 5.83 6.64
N GLY A 152 8.45 4.77 7.18
CA GLY A 152 8.89 4.70 8.58
C GLY A 152 7.91 3.98 9.51
N LEU A 153 8.14 4.13 10.80
CA LEU A 153 7.37 3.50 11.88
C LEU A 153 6.14 4.34 12.21
N ILE A 154 4.97 3.74 12.03
CA ILE A 154 3.67 4.40 12.20
C ILE A 154 2.82 3.64 13.22
N SER A 155 2.22 4.36 14.15
CA SER A 155 1.14 3.83 14.98
C SER A 155 -0.16 3.85 14.18
N VAL A 156 -0.64 2.69 13.77
CA VAL A 156 -1.87 2.57 12.97
C VAL A 156 -3.10 3.10 13.72
N GLU A 157 -3.15 2.92 15.03
CA GLU A 157 -4.28 3.37 15.86
C GLU A 157 -4.38 4.90 15.92
N THR A 158 -3.25 5.58 16.05
CA THR A 158 -3.20 7.04 16.24
C THR A 158 -2.80 7.81 15.00
N GLY A 159 -2.31 7.13 13.94
CA GLY A 159 -1.73 7.75 12.75
C GLY A 159 -0.46 8.56 13.05
N LYS A 160 0.13 8.37 14.25
CA LYS A 160 1.34 9.10 14.65
C LYS A 160 2.57 8.46 14.03
N ILE A 161 3.40 9.30 13.41
CA ILE A 161 4.74 8.94 12.98
C ILE A 161 5.61 8.84 14.23
N ILE A 162 6.20 7.67 14.44
CA ILE A 162 7.14 7.42 15.56
C ILE A 162 8.53 7.81 15.12
N LEU A 163 8.92 7.39 13.91
CA LEU A 163 10.20 7.67 13.30
C LEU A 163 10.13 7.39 11.80
N SER A 164 10.64 8.31 11.00
CA SER A 164 10.80 8.12 9.55
C SER A 164 12.16 8.65 9.10
N PRO A 165 13.23 7.84 9.20
CA PRO A 165 14.59 8.26 8.88
C PRO A 165 14.76 8.73 7.43
N ALA A 166 14.15 8.03 6.49
CA ALA A 166 14.25 8.31 5.05
C ALA A 166 13.79 9.72 4.65
N ILE A 167 12.89 10.34 5.42
CA ILE A 167 12.35 11.68 5.18
C ILE A 167 12.68 12.66 6.32
N GLY A 168 13.39 12.17 7.35
CA GLY A 168 13.88 13.00 8.47
C GLY A 168 12.81 13.37 9.50
N TRP A 169 11.70 12.62 9.61
CA TRP A 169 10.65 12.92 10.59
C TRP A 169 10.82 12.12 11.87
N HIS A 170 10.77 12.82 12.99
CA HIS A 170 10.78 12.25 14.36
C HIS A 170 9.40 12.34 15.03
N GLU A 171 8.48 13.06 14.41
CA GLU A 171 7.08 13.20 14.85
C GLU A 171 6.22 13.68 13.68
N GLY A 172 4.93 13.51 13.82
CA GLY A 172 3.94 13.96 12.85
C GLY A 172 2.65 13.14 12.97
N ASN A 173 1.58 13.65 12.40
CA ASN A 173 0.31 12.96 12.36
C ASN A 173 -0.48 13.35 11.12
N PHE A 174 -0.72 12.39 10.24
CA PHE A 174 -1.59 12.57 9.06
C PHE A 174 -3.06 12.30 9.39
N LEU A 175 -3.35 11.39 10.35
CA LEU A 175 -4.70 10.91 10.61
C LEU A 175 -5.64 12.04 11.04
N VAL A 176 -5.23 12.82 12.06
CA VAL A 176 -6.10 13.84 12.66
C VAL A 176 -6.40 14.96 11.68
N PRO A 177 -5.40 15.63 11.07
CA PRO A 177 -5.65 16.72 10.13
C PRO A 177 -6.49 16.31 8.91
N LEU A 178 -6.22 15.12 8.35
CA LEU A 178 -6.97 14.63 7.19
C LEU A 178 -8.41 14.27 7.55
N LYS A 179 -8.63 13.64 8.70
CA LYS A 179 -9.97 13.30 9.20
C LYS A 179 -10.82 14.54 9.47
N GLU A 180 -10.22 15.56 10.09
CA GLU A 180 -10.89 16.83 10.37
C GLU A 180 -11.21 17.60 9.09
N ARG A 181 -10.25 17.63 8.13
CA ARG A 181 -10.39 18.36 6.87
C ARG A 181 -11.44 17.76 5.95
N PHE A 182 -11.44 16.44 5.76
CA PHE A 182 -12.25 15.78 4.75
C PHE A 182 -13.53 15.12 5.30
N ARG A 183 -13.62 14.94 6.62
CA ARG A 183 -14.75 14.27 7.30
C ARG A 183 -15.05 12.88 6.72
N LEU A 184 -14.02 12.21 6.23
CA LEU A 184 -14.04 10.84 5.75
C LEU A 184 -13.28 9.95 6.73
N PRO A 185 -13.55 8.63 6.77
CA PRO A 185 -12.67 7.67 7.42
C PRO A 185 -11.25 7.78 6.84
N VAL A 186 -10.25 7.84 7.70
CA VAL A 186 -8.83 7.88 7.31
C VAL A 186 -8.08 6.76 8.02
N VAL A 187 -7.23 6.06 7.27
CA VAL A 187 -6.26 5.09 7.80
C VAL A 187 -4.88 5.51 7.33
N VAL A 188 -3.92 5.49 8.25
CA VAL A 188 -2.51 5.78 7.95
C VAL A 188 -1.68 4.57 8.35
N ASP A 189 -0.83 4.07 7.45
CA ASP A 189 0.05 2.94 7.72
C ASP A 189 1.38 3.10 6.98
N ASN A 190 2.32 2.21 7.28
CA ASN A 190 3.58 2.13 6.54
C ASN A 190 3.33 1.80 5.06
N VAL A 191 4.01 2.51 4.17
CA VAL A 191 3.83 2.37 2.71
C VAL A 191 4.10 0.95 2.21
N VAL A 192 5.07 0.23 2.80
CA VAL A 192 5.38 -1.15 2.37
C VAL A 192 4.35 -2.15 2.90
N ARG A 193 3.74 -1.88 4.06
CA ARG A 193 2.58 -2.66 4.53
C ARG A 193 1.37 -2.45 3.62
N ALA A 194 1.11 -1.21 3.23
CA ALA A 194 0.06 -0.90 2.26
C ALA A 194 0.31 -1.58 0.90
N MET A 195 1.57 -1.58 0.43
CA MET A 195 1.99 -2.29 -0.79
C MET A 195 1.74 -3.80 -0.67
N ALA A 196 2.13 -4.42 0.44
CA ALA A 196 1.91 -5.86 0.66
C ALA A 196 0.42 -6.23 0.70
N MET A 197 -0.45 -5.37 1.23
CA MET A 197 -1.90 -5.55 1.14
C MET A 197 -2.40 -5.44 -0.30
N GLY A 198 -1.86 -4.51 -1.08
CA GLY A 198 -2.14 -4.40 -2.52
C GLY A 198 -1.77 -5.67 -3.26
N GLU A 199 -0.57 -6.21 -3.01
CA GLU A 199 -0.11 -7.48 -3.58
C GLU A 199 -0.99 -8.67 -3.17
N LEU A 200 -1.39 -8.73 -1.89
CA LEU A 200 -2.26 -9.79 -1.38
C LEU A 200 -3.63 -9.80 -2.07
N TRP A 201 -4.21 -8.62 -2.29
CA TRP A 201 -5.58 -8.53 -2.81
C TRP A 201 -5.65 -8.47 -4.33
N PHE A 202 -4.69 -7.85 -4.99
CA PHE A 202 -4.77 -7.53 -6.42
C PHE A 202 -3.54 -7.95 -7.23
N GLY A 203 -2.41 -8.26 -6.57
CA GLY A 203 -1.13 -8.52 -7.21
C GLY A 203 -0.66 -9.98 -7.13
N ALA A 204 0.64 -10.17 -7.07
CA ALA A 204 1.32 -11.47 -7.07
C ALA A 204 1.05 -12.31 -5.80
N GLY A 205 0.61 -11.69 -4.71
CA GLY A 205 0.22 -12.37 -3.46
C GLY A 205 -1.15 -13.02 -3.48
N ARG A 206 -1.94 -12.87 -4.55
CA ARG A 206 -3.27 -13.47 -4.66
C ARG A 206 -3.19 -15.00 -4.57
N GLY A 207 -4.00 -15.56 -3.68
CA GLY A 207 -4.03 -17.01 -3.44
C GLY A 207 -2.95 -17.52 -2.49
N LEU A 208 -1.94 -16.73 -2.16
CA LEU A 208 -0.93 -17.09 -1.16
C LEU A 208 -1.44 -16.80 0.26
N GLU A 209 -1.11 -17.69 1.19
CA GLU A 209 -1.40 -17.46 2.61
C GLU A 209 -0.25 -16.74 3.31
N ASN A 210 0.97 -17.03 2.89
CA ASN A 210 2.18 -16.50 3.50
C ASN A 210 3.14 -16.04 2.42
N PHE A 211 3.66 -14.82 2.54
CA PHE A 211 4.73 -14.31 1.67
C PHE A 211 5.47 -13.16 2.34
N PHE A 212 6.62 -12.85 1.79
CA PHE A 212 7.45 -11.72 2.16
C PHE A 212 7.46 -10.72 1.01
N CYS A 213 7.02 -9.50 1.28
CA CYS A 213 6.99 -8.41 0.31
C CYS A 213 8.19 -7.49 0.55
N VAL A 214 8.99 -7.23 -0.48
CA VAL A 214 10.14 -6.32 -0.41
C VAL A 214 9.92 -5.15 -1.35
N GLY A 215 9.95 -3.95 -0.80
CA GLY A 215 9.94 -2.70 -1.55
C GLY A 215 11.35 -2.21 -1.81
N LEU A 216 11.78 -2.26 -3.06
CA LEU A 216 13.06 -1.72 -3.52
C LEU A 216 12.83 -0.38 -4.19
N GLY A 217 13.24 0.69 -3.54
CA GLY A 217 13.06 2.05 -4.02
C GLY A 217 14.14 2.97 -3.48
N TYR A 218 13.79 4.20 -3.11
CA TYR A 218 14.69 5.14 -2.44
C TYR A 218 15.38 4.47 -1.25
N GLY A 219 14.61 3.76 -0.41
CA GLY A 219 15.10 2.86 0.64
C GLY A 219 14.79 1.39 0.31
N ILE A 220 14.99 0.50 1.29
CA ILE A 220 14.63 -0.92 1.27
C ILE A 220 13.71 -1.20 2.44
N GLY A 221 12.42 -1.38 2.15
CA GLY A 221 11.44 -1.76 3.15
C GLY A 221 10.91 -3.16 2.92
N SER A 222 10.27 -3.75 3.92
CA SER A 222 9.58 -5.01 3.73
C SER A 222 8.35 -5.17 4.61
N SER A 223 7.51 -6.14 4.26
CA SER A 223 6.34 -6.53 5.03
C SER A 223 6.14 -8.03 4.97
N ILE A 224 5.72 -8.61 6.09
CA ILE A 224 5.49 -10.05 6.25
C ILE A 224 3.98 -10.28 6.25
N VAL A 225 3.51 -11.20 5.41
CA VAL A 225 2.13 -11.68 5.40
C VAL A 225 2.09 -13.10 5.89
N ILE A 226 1.28 -13.38 6.92
CA ILE A 226 1.06 -14.71 7.49
C ILE A 226 -0.44 -14.95 7.63
N GLY A 227 -0.94 -16.06 7.10
CA GLY A 227 -2.38 -16.38 7.13
C GLY A 227 -3.22 -15.29 6.45
N LYS A 228 -2.72 -14.68 5.37
CA LYS A 228 -3.37 -13.57 4.64
C LYS A 228 -3.53 -12.27 5.47
N GLN A 229 -2.73 -12.11 6.51
CA GLN A 229 -2.73 -10.91 7.35
C GLN A 229 -1.33 -10.34 7.47
N ILE A 230 -1.22 -9.00 7.53
CA ILE A 230 0.05 -8.34 7.83
C ILE A 230 0.49 -8.73 9.23
N TYR A 231 1.69 -9.30 9.32
CA TYR A 231 2.31 -9.58 10.60
C TYR A 231 3.06 -8.34 11.08
N SER A 232 2.54 -7.69 12.11
CA SER A 232 3.11 -6.44 12.64
C SER A 232 4.14 -6.67 13.77
N GLY A 233 4.23 -7.90 14.31
CA GLY A 233 5.01 -8.16 15.51
C GLY A 233 4.38 -7.53 16.77
N SER A 234 5.04 -7.67 17.91
CA SER A 234 4.53 -7.16 19.20
C SER A 234 4.57 -5.64 19.33
N THR A 235 5.46 -4.97 18.61
CA THR A 235 5.71 -3.53 18.67
C THR A 235 5.32 -2.78 17.40
N GLY A 236 4.77 -3.47 16.40
CA GLY A 236 4.47 -2.89 15.09
C GLY A 236 5.71 -2.64 14.20
N THR A 237 6.87 -3.19 14.55
CA THR A 237 8.16 -2.97 13.85
C THR A 237 8.63 -4.17 13.05
N SER A 238 7.78 -5.16 12.78
CA SER A 238 8.18 -6.30 11.95
C SER A 238 8.43 -5.86 10.50
N GLY A 239 9.37 -6.55 9.86
CA GLY A 239 9.66 -6.28 8.45
C GLY A 239 10.73 -5.22 8.20
N GLU A 240 11.50 -4.81 9.19
CA GLU A 240 12.60 -3.85 9.03
C GLU A 240 13.85 -4.49 8.40
N PHE A 241 13.65 -5.24 7.30
CA PHE A 241 14.67 -6.01 6.59
C PHE A 241 15.80 -5.13 6.04
N GLY A 242 15.48 -3.94 5.54
CA GLY A 242 16.46 -2.99 5.02
C GLY A 242 17.46 -2.52 6.07
N HIS A 243 17.11 -2.60 7.36
CA HIS A 243 17.95 -2.17 8.47
C HIS A 243 18.76 -3.30 9.11
N MET A 244 18.74 -4.50 8.53
CA MET A 244 19.68 -5.57 8.91
C MET A 244 21.10 -5.17 8.56
N THR A 245 22.03 -5.21 9.53
CA THR A 245 23.44 -4.98 9.30
C THR A 245 24.06 -6.15 8.54
N ILE A 246 24.49 -5.94 7.30
CA ILE A 246 25.16 -6.93 6.45
C ILE A 246 26.67 -6.71 6.37
N ASP A 247 27.14 -5.49 6.66
CA ASP A 247 28.58 -5.17 6.74
C ASP A 247 28.83 -4.19 7.89
N LYS A 248 29.48 -4.63 8.96
CA LYS A 248 29.80 -3.80 10.14
C LYS A 248 30.70 -2.62 9.83
N SER A 249 31.46 -2.69 8.73
CA SER A 249 32.35 -1.63 8.25
C SER A 249 31.70 -0.76 7.17
N GLY A 250 30.45 -1.05 6.83
CA GLY A 250 29.70 -0.37 5.79
C GLY A 250 29.27 1.06 6.16
N PRO A 251 28.61 1.76 5.23
CA PRO A 251 28.23 3.15 5.42
C PRO A 251 27.21 3.34 6.54
N LEU A 252 27.18 4.56 7.09
CA LEU A 252 26.15 4.97 8.05
C LEU A 252 24.79 5.02 7.37
N CYS A 253 23.82 4.36 7.96
CA CYS A 253 22.41 4.38 7.55
C CYS A 253 21.67 5.56 8.21
N ASP A 254 20.64 6.06 7.54
CA ASP A 254 19.78 7.13 8.07
C ASP A 254 19.07 6.71 9.39
N CYS A 255 18.99 5.40 9.69
CA CYS A 255 18.49 4.90 10.99
C CYS A 255 19.51 5.03 12.14
N GLY A 256 20.74 5.46 11.88
CA GLY A 256 21.82 5.62 12.86
C GLY A 256 22.73 4.41 13.03
N CYS A 257 22.46 3.27 12.38
CA CYS A 257 23.30 2.08 12.39
C CYS A 257 24.26 2.06 11.19
N TYR A 258 25.38 1.31 11.32
CA TYR A 258 26.31 1.12 10.22
C TYR A 258 26.03 -0.16 9.44
N GLY A 259 26.22 -0.11 8.11
CA GLY A 259 26.21 -1.27 7.23
C GLY A 259 24.87 -1.95 7.06
N CYS A 260 23.78 -1.22 7.21
CA CYS A 260 22.45 -1.70 6.88
C CYS A 260 22.34 -2.04 5.37
N LEU A 261 21.58 -3.07 5.02
CA LEU A 261 21.33 -3.44 3.64
C LEU A 261 20.84 -2.23 2.81
N GLU A 262 19.95 -1.42 3.35
CA GLU A 262 19.45 -0.20 2.72
C GLU A 262 20.58 0.79 2.40
N ALA A 263 21.48 1.02 3.34
CA ALA A 263 22.62 1.95 3.16
C ALA A 263 23.61 1.47 2.11
N ILE A 264 23.60 0.18 1.74
CA ILE A 264 24.51 -0.43 0.77
C ILE A 264 23.84 -0.60 -0.60
N ALA A 265 22.57 -1.01 -0.66
CA ALA A 265 21.95 -1.53 -1.88
C ALA A 265 20.65 -0.84 -2.29
N SER A 266 20.19 0.20 -1.59
CA SER A 266 19.01 0.97 -2.02
C SER A 266 19.31 1.85 -3.23
N ALA A 267 18.29 2.34 -3.92
CA ALA A 267 18.44 3.27 -5.04
C ALA A 267 19.18 4.55 -4.63
N ASN A 268 18.96 5.06 -3.41
CA ASN A 268 19.70 6.18 -2.86
C ASN A 268 21.18 5.81 -2.60
N ALA A 269 21.43 4.62 -2.06
CA ALA A 269 22.80 4.14 -1.80
C ALA A 269 23.59 3.99 -3.11
N ILE A 270 23.01 3.34 -4.13
CA ILE A 270 23.60 3.20 -5.46
C ILE A 270 23.92 4.58 -6.06
N SER A 271 22.99 5.52 -5.96
CA SER A 271 23.19 6.89 -6.46
C SER A 271 24.32 7.63 -5.72
N LYS A 272 24.41 7.47 -4.40
CA LYS A 272 25.47 8.06 -3.57
C LYS A 272 26.85 7.47 -3.93
N GLN A 273 26.93 6.15 -4.13
CA GLN A 273 28.17 5.46 -4.51
C GLN A 273 28.66 5.90 -5.89
N ALA A 274 27.76 5.97 -6.88
CA ALA A 274 28.11 6.43 -8.23
C ALA A 274 28.60 7.88 -8.22
N ARG A 275 27.91 8.78 -7.53
CA ARG A 275 28.35 10.17 -7.35
C ARG A 275 29.73 10.27 -6.71
N PHE A 276 29.95 9.51 -5.65
CA PHE A 276 31.24 9.48 -4.95
C PHE A 276 32.36 9.00 -5.86
N ALA A 277 32.19 7.91 -6.60
CA ALA A 277 33.17 7.37 -7.50
C ALA A 277 33.53 8.38 -8.62
N ILE A 278 32.55 8.99 -9.26
CA ILE A 278 32.78 9.98 -10.34
C ILE A 278 33.42 11.24 -9.78
N SER A 279 33.04 11.73 -8.61
CA SER A 279 33.66 12.90 -7.98
C SER A 279 35.12 12.66 -7.59
N ASN A 280 35.52 11.40 -7.41
CA ASN A 280 36.90 10.99 -7.18
C ASN A 280 37.64 10.60 -8.48
N GLY A 281 37.15 10.96 -9.63
CA GLY A 281 37.84 10.83 -10.92
C GLY A 281 37.61 9.50 -11.64
N ALA A 282 36.64 8.67 -11.22
CA ALA A 282 36.29 7.48 -12.00
C ALA A 282 35.66 7.88 -13.32
N ASN A 283 36.09 7.27 -14.42
CA ASN A 283 35.52 7.45 -15.74
C ASN A 283 34.24 6.63 -15.84
N SER A 284 33.16 7.29 -16.30
CA SER A 284 31.88 6.63 -16.52
C SER A 284 31.04 7.43 -17.50
N MET A 285 30.33 6.73 -18.39
CA MET A 285 29.35 7.39 -19.28
C MET A 285 28.16 8.02 -18.53
N MET A 286 27.99 7.70 -17.26
CA MET A 286 27.02 8.41 -16.39
C MET A 286 27.26 9.92 -16.39
N PHE A 287 28.55 10.36 -16.42
CA PHE A 287 28.89 11.78 -16.43
C PHE A 287 28.38 12.49 -17.68
N ASP A 288 28.45 11.84 -18.85
CA ASP A 288 27.91 12.37 -20.09
C ASP A 288 26.38 12.35 -20.11
N ILE A 289 25.75 11.29 -19.60
CA ILE A 289 24.29 11.16 -19.50
C ILE A 289 23.68 12.30 -18.69
N ILE A 290 24.34 12.73 -17.61
CA ILE A 290 23.87 13.82 -16.74
C ILE A 290 24.38 15.19 -17.14
N HIS A 291 25.05 15.31 -18.29
CA HIS A 291 25.67 16.54 -18.78
C HIS A 291 26.58 17.24 -17.75
N GLY A 292 27.30 16.44 -16.96
CA GLY A 292 28.23 16.90 -15.94
C GLY A 292 27.62 17.33 -14.60
N ASN A 293 26.29 17.35 -14.44
CA ASN A 293 25.65 17.69 -13.19
C ASN A 293 25.51 16.48 -12.27
N LEU A 294 26.46 16.27 -11.34
CA LEU A 294 26.46 15.12 -10.43
C LEU A 294 25.18 14.98 -9.57
N ASN A 295 24.44 16.06 -9.36
CA ASN A 295 23.18 16.00 -8.62
C ASN A 295 22.08 15.22 -9.36
N ASP A 296 22.20 15.10 -10.69
CA ASP A 296 21.22 14.38 -11.52
C ASP A 296 21.48 12.86 -11.52
N ILE A 297 22.57 12.38 -10.90
CA ILE A 297 22.80 10.94 -10.72
C ILE A 297 21.74 10.37 -9.80
N ASN A 298 20.95 9.46 -10.34
CA ASN A 298 19.97 8.65 -9.64
C ASN A 298 20.14 7.17 -10.08
N ALA A 299 19.47 6.25 -9.40
CA ALA A 299 19.59 4.84 -9.70
C ALA A 299 19.24 4.50 -11.16
N LYS A 300 18.27 5.22 -11.78
CA LYS A 300 17.92 5.02 -13.18
C LYS A 300 19.11 5.30 -14.10
N VAL A 301 19.83 6.40 -13.89
CA VAL A 301 21.05 6.76 -14.65
C VAL A 301 22.10 5.66 -14.50
N VAL A 302 22.30 5.13 -13.28
CA VAL A 302 23.25 4.03 -13.03
C VAL A 302 22.84 2.78 -13.81
N PHE A 303 21.58 2.35 -13.69
CA PHE A 303 21.09 1.16 -14.43
C PHE A 303 21.09 1.33 -15.95
N ASP A 304 20.83 2.52 -16.47
CA ASP A 304 20.89 2.80 -17.90
C ASP A 304 22.34 2.73 -18.40
N ALA A 305 23.29 3.29 -17.65
CA ALA A 305 24.72 3.18 -17.96
C ALA A 305 25.22 1.72 -17.90
N ALA A 306 24.83 0.97 -16.85
CA ALA A 306 25.18 -0.45 -16.72
C ALA A 306 24.69 -1.27 -17.92
N LYS A 307 23.43 -1.05 -18.39
CA LYS A 307 22.89 -1.69 -19.58
C LYS A 307 23.65 -1.33 -20.86
N ALA A 308 24.22 -0.12 -20.91
CA ALA A 308 25.05 0.34 -22.02
C ALA A 308 26.49 -0.17 -21.93
N GLY A 309 26.87 -0.92 -20.90
CA GLY A 309 28.18 -1.53 -20.73
C GLY A 309 29.19 -0.68 -19.95
N ASP A 310 28.72 0.30 -19.18
CA ASP A 310 29.60 1.07 -18.29
C ASP A 310 30.17 0.18 -17.17
N SER A 311 31.47 0.20 -17.00
CA SER A 311 32.17 -0.68 -16.05
C SER A 311 32.10 -0.23 -14.59
N LEU A 312 31.72 1.04 -14.34
CA LEU A 312 31.52 1.56 -13.00
C LEU A 312 30.10 1.32 -12.51
N ALA A 313 29.14 1.38 -13.43
CA ALA A 313 27.73 1.18 -13.17
C ALA A 313 27.38 -0.30 -13.09
#